data_8d2c6ecf91a9bdeb186fd4eb29ed20b3
#
_entry.id   8d2c6ecf91a9bdeb186fd4eb29ed20b3
#
_cell.length_a   1.000
_cell.length_b   1.000
_cell.length_c   1.000
_cell.angle_alpha   90.00
_cell.angle_beta   90.00
_cell.angle_gamma   90.00
#
_symmetry.space_group_name_H-M   'P 1'
#
loop_
_entity.id
_entity.type
_entity.pdbx_description
1 polymer ?
#
loop_
_entity_poly.entity_id
_entity_poly.type
_entity_poly.pdbx_seq_one_letter_code
_entity_poly.pdbx_strand_id
1 'polypeptide(L)'
;MLIQKELAVDILSGKKDNRYDKSRTIGISKSNIDYFNNQIINIEKILWKIKNIKIYTEKNSQEEILKFNNDNQQIFSIIKNDELQKKLNQKLKKSKLIHFKRITDYKDILKQEYKLIINCDPKHQITKKFFSNNMSKNYNSYAYTTIINHKKITNNNTAFQNFT
;
A
#
# COMPACT_ATOMS: atom_id res chain seq x y z
N MET A 1 3.72 1.48 15.41
CA MET A 1 2.79 1.75 16.53
C MET A 1 2.94 0.75 17.69
N LEU A 2 2.60 -0.53 17.55
CA LEU A 2 2.71 -1.50 18.68
C LEU A 2 4.14 -1.60 19.23
N ILE A 3 5.15 -1.61 18.37
CA ILE A 3 6.57 -1.64 18.77
C ILE A 3 6.96 -0.40 19.61
N GLN A 4 6.40 0.76 19.30
CA GLN A 4 6.68 1.98 20.09
C GLN A 4 6.05 1.96 21.48
N LYS A 5 5.14 1.01 21.74
CA LYS A 5 4.51 0.74 23.04
C LYS A 5 5.16 -0.43 23.77
N GLU A 6 6.36 -0.84 23.32
CA GLU A 6 7.13 -1.95 23.92
C GLU A 6 6.38 -3.28 23.95
N LEU A 7 5.41 -3.46 23.05
CA LEU A 7 4.64 -4.70 22.96
C LEU A 7 5.39 -5.74 22.11
N ALA A 8 5.50 -6.95 22.61
CA ALA A 8 5.95 -8.09 21.81
C ALA A 8 4.88 -8.45 20.77
N VAL A 9 5.30 -8.64 19.52
CA VAL A 9 4.41 -8.88 18.39
C VAL A 9 4.88 -10.10 17.61
N ASP A 10 4.02 -11.08 17.48
CA ASP A 10 4.21 -12.19 16.55
C ASP A 10 3.57 -11.86 15.20
N ILE A 11 4.37 -11.88 14.16
CA ILE A 11 3.89 -11.75 12.78
C ILE A 11 3.75 -13.13 12.19
N LEU A 12 2.51 -13.53 11.94
CA LEU A 12 2.16 -14.86 11.46
C LEU A 12 1.99 -14.80 9.94
N SER A 13 2.73 -15.61 9.20
CA SER A 13 2.61 -15.71 7.75
C SER A 13 2.55 -17.18 7.30
N GLY A 14 1.66 -17.48 6.34
CA GLY A 14 1.50 -18.86 5.83
C GLY A 14 2.64 -19.29 4.94
N LYS A 15 2.89 -18.60 3.85
CA LYS A 15 3.97 -18.88 2.89
C LYS A 15 4.99 -17.75 2.89
N LYS A 16 6.25 -18.12 2.82
CA LYS A 16 7.36 -17.18 2.63
C LYS A 16 7.43 -16.78 1.15
N ASP A 17 6.37 -16.15 0.64
CA ASP A 17 6.43 -15.60 -0.71
C ASP A 17 7.01 -14.19 -0.62
N ASN A 18 8.34 -14.13 -0.71
CA ASN A 18 9.10 -12.87 -0.69
C ASN A 18 9.04 -12.14 -2.05
N ARG A 19 8.19 -12.61 -2.98
CA ARG A 19 7.99 -11.96 -4.27
C ARG A 19 7.02 -10.81 -4.11
N TYR A 20 7.55 -9.62 -3.99
CA TYR A 20 6.75 -8.41 -4.06
C TYR A 20 6.37 -8.13 -5.51
N ASP A 21 5.10 -7.88 -5.74
CA ASP A 21 4.64 -7.40 -7.04
C ASP A 21 5.25 -6.02 -7.32
N LYS A 22 6.20 -5.99 -8.27
CA LYS A 22 6.91 -4.79 -8.65
C LYS A 22 6.07 -3.85 -9.53
N SER A 23 4.97 -4.35 -10.09
CA SER A 23 4.08 -3.57 -10.95
C SER A 23 3.09 -2.70 -10.17
N ARG A 24 2.89 -2.98 -8.86
CA ARG A 24 1.92 -2.24 -8.06
C ARG A 24 2.49 -0.95 -7.50
N THR A 25 1.69 0.09 -7.65
CA THR A 25 1.91 1.39 -7.01
C THR A 25 0.74 1.74 -6.09
N ILE A 26 0.97 2.64 -5.16
CA ILE A 26 -0.01 3.13 -4.20
C ILE A 26 0.00 4.66 -4.26
N GLY A 27 -1.18 5.26 -4.41
CA GLY A 27 -1.36 6.69 -4.20
C GLY A 27 -1.43 6.99 -2.71
N ILE A 28 -0.70 7.99 -2.24
CA ILE A 28 -0.63 8.35 -0.83
C ILE A 28 -0.80 9.87 -0.66
N SER A 29 -1.71 10.28 0.23
CA SER A 29 -1.93 11.68 0.55
C SER A 29 -0.80 12.28 1.37
N LYS A 30 -0.68 13.62 1.38
CA LYS A 30 0.31 14.32 2.18
C LYS A 30 0.17 13.99 3.68
N SER A 31 -1.05 13.98 4.20
CA SER A 31 -1.30 13.65 5.61
C SER A 31 -0.83 12.24 6.00
N ASN A 32 -1.02 11.27 5.12
CA ASN A 32 -0.52 9.92 5.34
C ASN A 32 1.01 9.85 5.24
N ILE A 33 1.63 10.63 4.35
CA ILE A 33 3.10 10.73 4.29
C ILE A 33 3.65 11.28 5.60
N ASP A 34 3.06 12.37 6.10
CA ASP A 34 3.45 12.98 7.36
C ASP A 34 3.29 12.00 8.53
N TYR A 35 2.19 11.24 8.55
CA TYR A 35 2.00 10.18 9.52
C TYR A 35 3.07 9.10 9.44
N PHE A 36 3.41 8.60 8.24
CA PHE A 36 4.48 7.61 8.06
C PHE A 36 5.82 8.16 8.55
N ASN A 37 6.18 9.38 8.13
CA ASN A 37 7.46 9.98 8.44
C ASN A 37 7.64 10.22 9.95
N ASN A 38 6.58 10.67 10.62
CA ASN A 38 6.62 11.01 12.04
C ASN A 38 6.44 9.80 12.95
N GLN A 39 5.58 8.84 12.57
CA GLN A 39 5.15 7.77 13.46
C GLN A 39 5.71 6.40 13.10
N ILE A 40 6.05 6.15 11.84
CA ILE A 40 6.41 4.81 11.38
C ILE A 40 7.84 4.79 10.85
N ILE A 41 8.06 5.34 9.67
CA ILE A 41 9.34 5.32 8.95
C ILE A 41 9.39 6.43 7.92
N ASN A 42 10.54 7.06 7.74
CA ASN A 42 10.71 8.07 6.69
C ASN A 42 10.67 7.45 5.29
N ILE A 43 9.69 7.88 4.48
CA ILE A 43 9.42 7.38 3.13
C ILE A 43 9.74 8.42 2.03
N GLU A 44 10.18 9.63 2.39
CA GLU A 44 10.41 10.74 1.44
C GLU A 44 11.22 10.35 0.19
N LYS A 45 12.27 9.54 0.37
CA LYS A 45 13.17 9.16 -0.72
C LYS A 45 12.58 8.20 -1.75
N ILE A 46 11.42 7.59 -1.46
CA ILE A 46 10.76 6.63 -2.34
C ILE A 46 9.41 7.14 -2.86
N LEU A 47 9.15 8.43 -2.68
CA LEU A 47 7.94 9.09 -3.17
C LEU A 47 8.15 9.71 -4.55
N TRP A 48 7.19 9.50 -5.42
CA TRP A 48 7.04 10.28 -6.62
C TRP A 48 5.92 11.30 -6.42
N LYS A 49 6.29 12.57 -6.24
CA LYS A 49 5.37 13.67 -5.89
C LYS A 49 4.62 14.14 -7.14
N ILE A 50 3.30 14.06 -7.13
CA ILE A 50 2.42 14.54 -8.18
C ILE A 50 1.92 15.93 -7.80
N LYS A 51 2.15 16.89 -8.69
CA LYS A 51 1.75 18.30 -8.53
C LYS A 51 0.59 18.70 -9.42
N ASN A 52 0.40 18.00 -10.53
CA ASN A 52 -0.66 18.27 -11.49
C ASN A 52 -1.41 16.99 -11.83
N ILE A 53 -2.72 17.10 -12.03
CA ILE A 53 -3.55 16.06 -12.61
C ILE A 53 -4.25 16.67 -13.82
N LYS A 54 -4.14 16.00 -14.96
CA LYS A 54 -4.78 16.41 -16.21
C LYS A 54 -5.73 15.32 -16.67
N ILE A 55 -6.95 15.70 -16.99
CA ILE A 55 -8.02 14.81 -17.41
C ILE A 55 -8.41 15.11 -18.85
N TYR A 56 -8.50 14.07 -19.67
CA TYR A 56 -8.86 14.10 -21.08
C TYR A 56 -9.98 13.11 -21.36
N THR A 57 -10.70 13.28 -22.48
CA THR A 57 -11.61 12.26 -23.04
C THR A 57 -11.15 11.82 -24.41
N GLU A 58 -11.61 10.63 -24.86
CA GLU A 58 -11.30 10.11 -26.21
C GLU A 58 -11.82 11.01 -27.33
N LYS A 59 -12.97 11.67 -27.16
CA LYS A 59 -13.58 12.51 -28.19
C LYS A 59 -12.71 13.71 -28.56
N ASN A 60 -11.87 14.17 -27.64
CA ASN A 60 -10.96 15.32 -27.84
C ASN A 60 -9.66 15.05 -27.06
N SER A 61 -8.86 14.07 -27.52
CA SER A 61 -7.60 13.71 -26.89
C SER A 61 -6.57 14.85 -26.78
N GLN A 62 -6.85 15.98 -27.45
CA GLN A 62 -6.04 17.20 -27.40
C GLN A 62 -6.59 18.27 -26.46
N GLU A 63 -7.86 18.18 -26.04
CA GLU A 63 -8.48 19.14 -25.12
C GLU A 63 -8.46 18.63 -23.68
N GLU A 64 -7.77 19.38 -22.82
CA GLU A 64 -7.75 19.18 -21.39
C GLU A 64 -9.13 19.62 -20.82
N ILE A 65 -9.90 18.64 -20.28
CA ILE A 65 -11.24 18.92 -19.72
C ILE A 65 -11.12 19.51 -18.33
N LEU A 66 -10.24 18.91 -17.51
CA LEU A 66 -10.03 19.32 -16.14
C LEU A 66 -8.54 19.27 -15.82
N LYS A 67 -8.10 20.29 -15.10
CA LYS A 67 -6.75 20.37 -14.53
C LYS A 67 -6.85 20.68 -13.05
N PHE A 68 -6.21 19.84 -12.27
CA PHE A 68 -5.98 20.12 -10.85
C PHE A 68 -4.53 20.54 -10.68
N ASN A 69 -4.34 21.71 -10.10
CA ASN A 69 -3.05 22.24 -9.71
C ASN A 69 -3.22 22.91 -8.34
N ASN A 70 -2.32 22.68 -7.44
CA ASN A 70 -2.33 23.28 -6.10
C ASN A 70 -1.08 24.14 -5.95
N ASP A 71 -1.00 25.28 -6.65
CA ASP A 71 0.08 26.27 -6.62
C ASP A 71 1.49 25.66 -6.54
N ASN A 72 1.75 24.72 -7.43
CA ASN A 72 2.99 23.91 -7.43
C ASN A 72 3.24 23.04 -6.19
N GLN A 73 2.27 22.98 -5.25
CA GLN A 73 2.35 22.08 -4.11
C GLN A 73 1.96 20.65 -4.52
N GLN A 74 2.42 19.70 -3.72
CA GLN A 74 2.07 18.30 -3.91
C GLN A 74 0.58 18.06 -3.64
N ILE A 75 -0.12 17.44 -4.61
CA ILE A 75 -1.50 16.98 -4.45
C ILE A 75 -1.52 15.63 -3.75
N PHE A 76 -0.76 14.67 -4.28
CA PHE A 76 -0.51 13.36 -3.67
C PHE A 76 0.84 12.84 -4.14
N SER A 77 1.24 11.68 -3.66
CA SER A 77 2.43 10.99 -4.18
C SER A 77 2.12 9.57 -4.58
N ILE A 78 2.91 9.04 -5.49
CA ILE A 78 2.92 7.63 -5.86
C ILE A 78 4.13 6.96 -5.22
N ILE A 79 3.93 5.78 -4.67
CA ILE A 79 4.97 4.95 -4.08
C ILE A 79 4.90 3.54 -4.68
N LYS A 80 6.04 2.94 -5.00
CA LYS A 80 6.10 1.54 -5.39
C LYS A 80 5.87 0.65 -4.18
N ASN A 81 4.92 -0.27 -4.30
CA ASN A 81 4.54 -1.15 -3.20
C ASN A 81 5.71 -2.00 -2.69
N ASP A 82 6.54 -2.50 -3.58
CA ASP A 82 7.71 -3.30 -3.21
C ASP A 82 8.77 -2.49 -2.44
N GLU A 83 8.96 -1.21 -2.77
CA GLU A 83 9.90 -0.33 -2.07
C GLU A 83 9.40 0.00 -0.66
N LEU A 84 8.09 0.27 -0.51
CA LEU A 84 7.48 0.49 0.80
C LEU A 84 7.59 -0.76 1.67
N GLN A 85 7.25 -1.93 1.13
CA GLN A 85 7.34 -3.20 1.87
C GLN A 85 8.77 -3.53 2.28
N LYS A 86 9.76 -3.30 1.41
CA LYS A 86 11.18 -3.48 1.74
C LYS A 86 11.59 -2.61 2.93
N LYS A 87 11.24 -1.32 2.91
CA LYS A 87 11.54 -0.41 4.02
C LYS A 87 10.88 -0.82 5.32
N LEU A 88 9.59 -1.17 5.28
CA LEU A 88 8.87 -1.64 6.45
C LEU A 88 9.49 -2.92 7.02
N ASN A 89 9.80 -3.90 6.17
CA ASN A 89 10.43 -5.14 6.60
C ASN A 89 11.83 -4.92 7.19
N GLN A 90 12.61 -4.01 6.64
CA GLN A 90 13.92 -3.64 7.21
C GLN A 90 13.78 -3.07 8.61
N LYS A 91 12.75 -2.23 8.85
CA LYS A 91 12.48 -1.70 10.19
C LYS A 91 12.02 -2.79 11.16
N LEU A 92 11.10 -3.66 10.73
CA LEU A 92 10.57 -4.76 11.54
C LEU A 92 11.68 -5.72 11.99
N LYS A 93 12.59 -6.10 11.07
CA LYS A 93 13.72 -7.00 11.36
C LYS A 93 14.72 -6.45 12.39
N LYS A 94 14.77 -5.13 12.56
CA LYS A 94 15.65 -4.48 13.55
C LYS A 94 15.08 -4.49 14.98
N SER A 95 13.81 -4.82 15.15
CA SER A 95 13.17 -4.83 16.45
C SER A 95 13.32 -6.22 17.11
N LYS A 96 13.79 -6.22 18.35
CA LYS A 96 13.85 -7.44 19.19
C LYS A 96 12.47 -7.90 19.68
N LEU A 97 11.46 -7.03 19.59
CA LEU A 97 10.08 -7.31 20.03
C LEU A 97 9.23 -7.97 18.94
N ILE A 98 9.80 -8.19 17.75
CA ILE A 98 9.09 -8.79 16.62
C ILE A 98 9.62 -10.19 16.34
N HIS A 99 8.70 -11.14 16.34
CA HIS A 99 8.97 -12.52 16.01
C HIS A 99 8.18 -12.93 14.78
N PHE A 100 8.87 -13.41 13.74
CA PHE A 100 8.22 -13.96 12.56
C PHE A 100 7.98 -15.45 12.77
N LYS A 101 6.72 -15.85 12.85
CA LYS A 101 6.32 -17.24 13.05
C LYS A 101 5.59 -17.76 11.81
N ARG A 102 5.81 -19.02 11.48
CA ARG A 102 5.06 -19.72 10.48
C ARG A 102 3.97 -20.54 11.16
N ILE A 103 2.72 -20.27 10.84
CA ILE A 103 1.57 -21.04 11.32
C ILE A 103 0.84 -21.59 10.12
N THR A 104 0.52 -22.87 10.18
CA THR A 104 -0.16 -23.61 9.10
C THR A 104 -1.65 -23.74 9.38
N ASP A 105 -2.08 -23.77 10.64
CA ASP A 105 -3.49 -23.87 11.04
C ASP A 105 -3.88 -22.70 11.96
N TYR A 106 -5.06 -22.12 11.67
CA TYR A 106 -5.63 -21.06 12.49
C TYR A 106 -6.01 -21.53 13.91
N LYS A 107 -6.30 -22.81 14.09
CA LYS A 107 -6.61 -23.39 15.41
C LYS A 107 -5.41 -23.27 16.34
N ASP A 108 -4.19 -23.36 15.83
CA ASP A 108 -2.99 -23.21 16.62
C ASP A 108 -2.78 -21.74 17.07
N ILE A 109 -3.28 -20.78 16.29
CA ILE A 109 -3.29 -19.38 16.71
C ILE A 109 -4.24 -19.19 17.90
N LEU A 110 -5.42 -19.80 17.84
CA LEU A 110 -6.45 -19.67 18.91
C LEU A 110 -6.08 -20.39 20.20
N LYS A 111 -5.20 -21.40 20.14
CA LYS A 111 -4.69 -22.09 21.32
C LYS A 111 -3.62 -21.28 22.08
N GLN A 112 -3.01 -20.29 21.41
CA GLN A 112 -2.01 -19.44 22.04
C GLN A 112 -2.72 -18.30 22.78
N GLU A 113 -2.23 -17.95 23.95
CA GLU A 113 -2.79 -16.92 24.82
C GLU A 113 -2.42 -15.49 24.32
N TYR A 114 -2.77 -15.18 23.06
CA TYR A 114 -2.63 -13.82 22.57
C TYR A 114 -3.67 -12.90 23.18
N LYS A 115 -3.25 -11.78 23.73
CA LYS A 115 -4.16 -10.74 24.23
C LYS A 115 -4.94 -10.04 23.11
N LEU A 116 -4.36 -9.99 21.92
CA LEU A 116 -4.97 -9.37 20.73
C LEU A 116 -4.50 -10.09 19.47
N ILE A 117 -5.43 -10.42 18.60
CA ILE A 117 -5.16 -10.97 17.27
C ILE A 117 -5.69 -9.99 16.23
N ILE A 118 -4.80 -9.48 15.35
CA ILE A 118 -5.17 -8.60 14.25
C ILE A 118 -5.06 -9.40 12.95
N ASN A 119 -6.19 -9.65 12.31
CA ASN A 119 -6.23 -10.36 11.04
C ASN A 119 -6.25 -9.36 9.87
N CYS A 120 -5.18 -9.35 9.09
CA CYS A 120 -5.03 -8.50 7.90
C CYS A 120 -5.26 -9.25 6.58
N ASP A 121 -5.59 -10.55 6.62
CA ASP A 121 -5.85 -11.36 5.42
C ASP A 121 -7.35 -11.66 5.28
N PRO A 122 -8.05 -11.00 4.30
CA PRO A 122 -9.48 -11.22 4.11
C PRO A 122 -9.82 -12.64 3.62
N LYS A 123 -8.86 -13.38 3.10
CA LYS A 123 -9.05 -14.77 2.63
C LYS A 123 -8.71 -15.82 3.69
N HIS A 124 -8.15 -15.40 4.82
CA HIS A 124 -7.76 -16.31 5.89
C HIS A 124 -8.97 -17.02 6.51
N GLN A 125 -8.77 -18.24 7.04
CA GLN A 125 -9.84 -19.02 7.67
C GLN A 125 -10.46 -18.31 8.87
N ILE A 126 -9.70 -17.52 9.62
CA ILE A 126 -10.21 -16.67 10.72
C ILE A 126 -11.26 -15.71 10.19
N THR A 127 -11.03 -15.05 9.05
CA THR A 127 -12.02 -14.15 8.44
C THR A 127 -13.32 -14.90 8.15
N LYS A 128 -13.22 -16.06 7.52
CA LYS A 128 -14.41 -16.86 7.18
C LYS A 128 -15.19 -17.31 8.41
N LYS A 129 -14.49 -17.62 9.50
CA LYS A 129 -15.12 -18.13 10.73
C LYS A 129 -15.75 -17.02 11.58
N PHE A 130 -15.07 -15.90 11.76
CA PHE A 130 -15.48 -14.86 12.70
C PHE A 130 -16.10 -13.62 12.04
N PHE A 131 -15.93 -13.46 10.72
CA PHE A 131 -16.38 -12.30 9.96
C PHE A 131 -17.16 -12.74 8.70
N SER A 132 -18.09 -13.71 8.87
CA SER A 132 -18.82 -14.33 7.76
C SER A 132 -19.87 -13.41 7.12
N ASN A 133 -20.29 -12.35 7.79
CA ASN A 133 -21.36 -11.45 7.32
C ASN A 133 -20.85 -10.38 6.34
N ASN A 134 -19.76 -10.64 5.60
CA ASN A 134 -19.25 -9.72 4.61
C ASN A 134 -20.11 -9.75 3.34
N MET A 135 -20.65 -8.58 2.98
CA MET A 135 -21.26 -8.40 1.67
C MET A 135 -20.16 -8.24 0.62
N SER A 136 -20.13 -9.13 -0.36
CA SER A 136 -19.21 -9.03 -1.50
C SER A 136 -19.97 -8.94 -2.80
N LYS A 137 -19.59 -8.00 -3.67
CA LYS A 137 -20.13 -7.87 -5.02
C LYS A 137 -18.99 -7.99 -6.03
N ASN A 138 -19.13 -8.91 -6.96
CA ASN A 138 -18.19 -9.00 -8.08
C ASN A 138 -18.68 -8.06 -9.19
N TYR A 139 -17.83 -7.10 -9.59
CA TYR A 139 -18.14 -6.16 -10.66
C TYR A 139 -17.76 -6.69 -12.04
N ASN A 140 -17.13 -7.88 -12.13
CA ASN A 140 -16.60 -8.49 -13.37
C ASN A 140 -15.70 -7.54 -14.17
N SER A 141 -15.04 -6.63 -13.48
CA SER A 141 -14.13 -5.65 -14.06
C SER A 141 -12.70 -5.89 -13.54
N TYR A 142 -11.73 -5.66 -14.40
CA TYR A 142 -10.32 -5.87 -14.09
C TYR A 142 -9.55 -4.58 -14.33
N ALA A 143 -8.65 -4.24 -13.40
CA ALA A 143 -7.70 -3.17 -13.56
C ALA A 143 -6.31 -3.77 -13.84
N TYR A 144 -5.67 -3.30 -14.90
CA TYR A 144 -4.31 -3.70 -15.25
C TYR A 144 -3.35 -2.58 -14.88
N THR A 145 -2.27 -2.93 -14.20
CA THR A 145 -1.22 -1.98 -13.81
C THR A 145 0.13 -2.44 -14.32
N THR A 146 0.94 -1.51 -14.78
CA THR A 146 2.32 -1.76 -15.18
C THR A 146 3.21 -0.58 -14.87
N ILE A 147 4.52 -0.80 -14.83
CA ILE A 147 5.53 0.25 -14.71
C ILE A 147 6.37 0.20 -15.97
N ILE A 148 6.40 1.31 -16.70
CA ILE A 148 7.14 1.45 -17.95
C ILE A 148 8.39 2.30 -17.69
N ASN A 149 9.54 1.78 -18.09
CA ASN A 149 10.77 2.56 -18.11
C ASN A 149 10.85 3.36 -19.41
N HIS A 150 11.01 4.66 -19.30
CA HIS A 150 11.14 5.55 -20.45
C HIS A 150 12.26 6.56 -20.24
N LYS A 151 12.67 7.26 -21.31
CA LYS A 151 13.61 8.39 -21.20
C LYS A 151 13.00 9.47 -20.31
N LYS A 152 13.85 10.14 -19.52
CA LYS A 152 13.41 11.21 -18.61
C LYS A 152 12.67 12.30 -19.40
N ILE A 153 11.46 12.63 -18.96
CA ILE A 153 10.66 13.71 -19.48
C ILE A 153 10.73 14.90 -18.51
N THR A 154 10.73 16.11 -19.02
CA THR A 154 10.81 17.33 -18.23
C THR A 154 9.63 17.52 -17.28
N ASN A 155 8.48 16.91 -17.57
CA ASN A 155 7.23 17.12 -16.82
C ASN A 155 6.76 15.86 -16.09
N ASN A 156 7.61 15.32 -15.24
CA ASN A 156 7.39 14.03 -14.56
C ASN A 156 6.51 14.11 -13.29
N ASN A 157 5.95 15.29 -12.97
CA ASN A 157 5.12 15.49 -11.77
C ASN A 157 3.63 15.65 -12.11
N THR A 158 3.23 15.19 -13.29
CA THR A 158 1.86 15.26 -13.78
C THR A 158 1.28 13.86 -13.94
N ALA A 159 0.11 13.62 -13.36
CA ALA A 159 -0.71 12.46 -13.65
C ALA A 159 -1.69 12.77 -14.79
N PHE A 160 -1.79 11.86 -15.74
CA PHE A 160 -2.71 11.95 -16.87
C PHE A 160 -3.78 10.88 -16.71
N GLN A 161 -5.03 11.27 -16.93
CA GLN A 161 -6.18 10.37 -16.94
C GLN A 161 -7.01 10.58 -18.17
N ASN A 162 -7.23 9.53 -18.93
CA ASN A 162 -8.12 9.53 -20.10
C ASN A 162 -9.36 8.70 -19.77
N PHE A 163 -10.53 9.28 -20.03
CA PHE A 163 -11.80 8.58 -19.98
C PHE A 163 -12.23 8.20 -21.38
N THR A 164 -12.56 6.93 -21.57
CA THR A 164 -13.14 6.35 -22.80
C THR A 164 -14.65 6.38 -22.73
#